data_a64d9c348c631fbdca3cf9ce453386f5
#
_entry.id   a64d9c348c631fbdca3cf9ce453386f5
#
_cell.length_a   1.000
_cell.length_b   1.000
_cell.length_c   1.000
_cell.angle_alpha   90.00
_cell.angle_beta   90.00
_cell.angle_gamma   90.00
#
_symmetry.space_group_name_H-M   'P 1'
#
loop_
_entity.id
_entity.type
_entity.pdbx_description
1 polymer ?
#
loop_
_entity_poly.entity_id
_entity_poly.type
_entity_poly.pdbx_seq_one_letter_code
_entity_poly.pdbx_strand_id
1 'polypeptide(L)'
;ANIRRATKYINVSHEEKIIQIKDLKIYTDQHKVERVGKIINLTHTEFKILVLLASNPGRAFSKEEIYLKIWNEPYYGNERVLNSHMNRLRGKLNVDNSNKTDYIQTLWGIGYKMEK
;
A
#
# COMPACT_ATOMS: atom_id res chain seq x y z
N ALA A 1 -29.40 17.73 12.56
CA ALA A 1 -29.39 17.47 12.05
C ALA A 1 -29.21 17.32 11.70
N ASN A 2 -28.82 17.20 12.07
CA ASN A 2 -28.64 17.02 11.50
C ASN A 2 -28.35 16.97 11.09
N ILE A 3 -28.08 16.77 11.28
CA ILE A 3 -27.82 16.53 10.62
C ILE A 3 -27.44 16.56 10.42
N ARG A 4 -27.15 16.41 10.56
CA ARG A 4 -26.83 16.28 9.97
C ARG A 4 -26.57 16.04 9.71
N ARG A 5 -26.51 15.84 10.10
CA ARG A 5 -26.32 15.50 9.50
C ARG A 5 -26.09 15.25 9.00
N ALA A 6 -26.15 15.23 9.33
CA ALA A 6 -25.93 14.87 8.67
C ALA A 6 -25.44 14.93 8.13
N THR A 7 -25.38 15.12 8.08
CA THR A 7 -24.94 15.12 7.57
C THR A 7 -24.30 15.28 7.49
N LYS A 8 -24.11 15.09 7.49
CA LYS A 8 -23.73 15.20 7.55
C LYS A 8 -23.20 14.83 7.55
N TYR A 9 -23.19 14.41 7.56
CA TYR A 9 -22.86 14.04 7.48
C TYR A 9 -22.33 13.84 6.96
N ILE A 10 -22.40 13.72 7.12
CA ILE A 10 -21.95 13.44 6.37
C ILE A 10 -20.90 13.65 5.78
N ASN A 11 -20.55 14.07 5.51
CA ASN A 11 -19.49 14.53 4.93
C ASN A 11 -18.25 14.52 5.67
N VAL A 12 -18.27 14.69 6.81
CA VAL A 12 -17.13 14.55 7.69
C VAL A 12 -16.60 13.16 7.66
N SER A 13 -17.49 12.25 7.46
CA SER A 13 -17.10 10.86 7.35
C SER A 13 -16.29 10.61 6.10
N HIS A 14 -16.21 11.61 5.24
CA HIS A 14 -15.45 11.46 4.00
C HIS A 14 -14.14 12.18 4.05
N GLU A 15 -13.59 12.36 5.23
CA GLU A 15 -12.23 12.84 5.31
C GLU A 15 -11.35 11.90 4.54
N GLU A 16 -10.63 12.45 3.59
CA GLU A 16 -9.75 11.65 2.79
C GLU A 16 -8.65 11.08 3.66
N LYS A 17 -8.47 9.78 3.61
CA LYS A 17 -7.43 9.14 4.38
C LYS A 17 -6.15 9.13 3.56
N ILE A 18 -5.16 9.85 4.03
CA ILE A 18 -3.87 9.93 3.36
C ILE A 18 -2.84 9.26 4.24
N ILE A 19 -2.12 8.30 3.67
CA ILE A 19 -1.03 7.63 4.35
C ILE A 19 0.26 8.19 3.78
N GLN A 20 1.11 8.68 4.66
CA GLN A 20 2.39 9.23 4.21
C GLN A 20 3.54 8.43 4.77
N ILE A 21 4.39 7.93 3.88
CA ILE A 21 5.61 7.20 4.22
C ILE A 21 6.74 7.91 3.50
N LYS A 22 7.60 8.58 4.26
CA LYS A 22 8.70 9.35 3.69
C LYS A 22 8.13 10.36 2.70
N ASP A 23 8.53 10.33 1.43
CA ASP A 23 8.03 11.25 0.42
C ASP A 23 6.86 10.67 -0.38
N LEU A 24 6.32 9.54 0.06
CA LEU A 24 5.24 8.86 -0.61
C LEU A 24 3.92 9.21 0.04
N LYS A 25 2.93 9.63 -0.76
CA LYS A 25 1.59 9.91 -0.28
C LYS A 25 0.61 8.98 -0.95
N ILE A 26 -0.20 8.32 -0.15
CA ILE A 26 -1.18 7.35 -0.63
C ILE A 26 -2.56 7.86 -0.29
N TYR A 27 -3.36 8.14 -1.32
CA TYR A 27 -4.72 8.62 -1.15
C TYR A 27 -5.66 7.43 -1.29
N THR A 28 -6.07 6.87 -0.16
CA THR A 28 -6.79 5.60 -0.17
C THR A 28 -8.14 5.68 -0.86
N ASP A 29 -8.85 6.80 -0.70
CA ASP A 29 -10.16 6.93 -1.31
C ASP A 29 -10.09 7.12 -2.82
N GLN A 30 -9.00 7.67 -3.31
CA GLN A 30 -8.84 7.95 -4.73
C GLN A 30 -8.04 6.89 -5.47
N HIS A 31 -7.55 5.88 -4.76
CA HIS A 31 -6.67 4.88 -5.34
C HIS A 31 -5.50 5.54 -6.07
N LYS A 32 -4.92 6.55 -5.42
CA LYS A 32 -3.88 7.36 -6.04
C LYS A 32 -2.64 7.33 -5.17
N VAL A 33 -1.47 7.30 -5.81
CA VAL A 33 -0.19 7.33 -5.12
C VAL A 33 0.65 8.42 -5.75
N GLU A 34 1.29 9.20 -4.89
CA GLU A 34 2.12 10.32 -5.31
C GLU A 34 3.47 10.25 -4.65
N ARG A 35 4.51 10.60 -5.38
CA ARG A 35 5.84 10.74 -4.80
C ARG A 35 6.45 12.02 -5.33
N VAL A 36 6.73 12.97 -4.43
CA VAL A 36 7.32 14.27 -4.77
C VAL A 36 6.55 14.94 -5.91
N GLY A 37 5.22 14.95 -5.80
CA GLY A 37 4.37 15.61 -6.78
C GLY A 37 4.13 14.83 -8.05
N LYS A 38 4.70 13.64 -8.20
CA LYS A 38 4.50 12.82 -9.38
C LYS A 38 3.59 11.65 -9.05
N ILE A 39 2.63 11.40 -9.93
CA ILE A 39 1.68 10.32 -9.73
C ILE A 39 2.32 9.02 -10.19
N ILE A 40 2.19 8.00 -9.34
CA ILE A 40 2.68 6.66 -9.65
C ILE A 40 1.48 5.79 -9.99
N ASN A 41 1.48 5.23 -11.19
CA ASN A 41 0.36 4.40 -11.66
C ASN A 41 0.56 2.96 -11.24
N LEU A 42 -0.32 2.47 -10.38
CA LEU A 42 -0.27 1.10 -9.89
C LEU A 42 -1.49 0.34 -10.37
N THR A 43 -1.33 -0.97 -10.56
CA THR A 43 -2.50 -1.82 -10.76
C THR A 43 -3.28 -1.91 -9.48
N HIS A 44 -4.52 -2.39 -9.58
CA HIS A 44 -5.37 -2.52 -8.41
C HIS A 44 -4.72 -3.41 -7.35
N THR A 45 -4.13 -4.52 -7.78
CA THR A 45 -3.47 -5.45 -6.86
C THR A 45 -2.25 -4.81 -6.20
N GLU A 46 -1.43 -4.11 -6.98
CA GLU A 46 -0.27 -3.41 -6.44
C GLU A 46 -0.69 -2.37 -5.42
N PHE A 47 -1.75 -1.64 -5.72
CA PHE A 47 -2.24 -0.63 -4.81
C PHE A 47 -2.72 -1.25 -3.50
N LYS A 48 -3.44 -2.36 -3.58
CA LYS A 48 -3.91 -3.04 -2.37
C LYS A 48 -2.76 -3.51 -1.49
N ILE A 49 -1.73 -4.06 -2.10
CA ILE A 49 -0.55 -4.49 -1.35
C ILE A 49 0.11 -3.30 -0.67
N LEU A 50 0.26 -2.20 -1.41
CA LEU A 50 0.88 -1.00 -0.84
C LEU A 50 0.09 -0.48 0.35
N VAL A 51 -1.22 -0.39 0.23
CA VAL A 51 -2.06 0.09 1.32
C VAL A 51 -1.95 -0.80 2.54
N LEU A 52 -1.94 -2.11 2.33
CA LEU A 52 -1.82 -3.06 3.45
C LEU A 52 -0.54 -2.81 4.24
N LEU A 53 0.58 -2.71 3.54
CA LEU A 53 1.87 -2.52 4.21
C LEU A 53 1.99 -1.12 4.79
N ALA A 54 1.55 -0.11 4.06
CA ALA A 54 1.69 1.28 4.50
C ALA A 54 0.78 1.64 5.67
N SER A 55 -0.33 0.93 5.80
CA SER A 55 -1.22 1.14 6.93
C SER A 55 -0.64 0.60 8.23
N ASN A 56 0.40 -0.20 8.12
CA ASN A 56 1.04 -0.84 9.29
C ASN A 56 2.56 -0.72 9.17
N PRO A 57 3.08 0.51 9.14
CA PRO A 57 4.53 0.68 8.92
C PRO A 57 5.32 0.04 10.05
N GLY A 58 6.38 -0.62 9.67
CA GLY A 58 7.22 -1.31 10.63
C GLY A 58 6.77 -2.70 11.00
N ARG A 59 5.56 -3.10 10.60
CA ARG A 59 5.07 -4.43 10.89
C ARG A 59 5.46 -5.40 9.78
N ALA A 60 5.98 -6.56 10.19
CA ALA A 60 6.34 -7.62 9.25
C ALA A 60 5.09 -8.41 8.87
N PHE A 61 4.93 -8.67 7.59
CA PHE A 61 3.85 -9.50 7.07
C PHE A 61 4.44 -10.71 6.39
N SER A 62 3.94 -11.89 6.73
CA SER A 62 4.36 -13.09 6.04
C SER A 62 3.76 -13.12 4.64
N LYS A 63 4.35 -13.90 3.75
CA LYS A 63 3.81 -14.06 2.39
C LYS A 63 2.41 -14.64 2.44
N GLU A 64 2.18 -15.60 3.33
CA GLU A 64 0.86 -16.20 3.49
C GLU A 64 -0.17 -15.16 3.91
N GLU A 65 0.19 -14.30 4.83
CA GLU A 65 -0.70 -13.27 5.33
C GLU A 65 -1.05 -12.27 4.25
N ILE A 66 -0.06 -11.83 3.49
CA ILE A 66 -0.29 -10.89 2.40
C ILE A 66 -1.19 -11.53 1.34
N TYR A 67 -0.88 -12.76 0.98
CA TYR A 67 -1.65 -13.44 -0.06
C TYR A 67 -3.10 -13.59 0.35
N LEU A 68 -3.34 -14.04 1.58
CA LEU A 68 -4.70 -14.22 2.07
C LEU A 68 -5.48 -12.91 2.08
N LYS A 69 -4.85 -11.83 2.52
CA LYS A 69 -5.54 -10.54 2.61
C LYS A 69 -5.82 -9.91 1.26
N ILE A 70 -4.93 -10.10 0.30
CA ILE A 70 -5.08 -9.47 -1.02
C ILE A 70 -5.94 -10.31 -1.95
N TRP A 71 -5.71 -11.61 -1.99
CA TRP A 71 -6.44 -12.50 -2.90
C TRP A 71 -7.62 -13.19 -2.24
N ASN A 72 -7.71 -13.11 -0.91
CA ASN A 72 -8.80 -13.73 -0.15
C ASN A 72 -8.85 -15.23 -0.38
N GLU A 73 -7.71 -15.85 -0.54
CA GLU A 73 -7.57 -17.28 -0.79
C GLU A 73 -6.40 -17.81 0.02
N PRO A 74 -6.44 -19.09 0.42
CA PRO A 74 -5.30 -19.66 1.10
C PRO A 74 -4.07 -19.68 0.22
N TYR A 75 -2.92 -19.58 0.87
CA TYR A 75 -1.65 -19.59 0.17
C TYR A 75 -1.18 -21.03 -0.01
N TYR A 76 -1.07 -21.47 -1.25
CA TYR A 76 -0.63 -22.83 -1.56
C TYR A 76 0.72 -22.83 -2.26
N GLY A 77 1.63 -21.97 -1.81
CA GLY A 77 2.93 -21.93 -2.42
C GLY A 77 2.99 -21.08 -3.67
N ASN A 78 2.02 -20.18 -3.85
CA ASN A 78 1.97 -19.30 -5.02
C ASN A 78 2.94 -18.13 -4.88
N GLU A 79 4.12 -18.43 -4.41
CA GLU A 79 5.11 -17.42 -4.11
C GLU A 79 5.47 -16.59 -5.34
N ARG A 80 5.51 -17.22 -6.50
CA ARG A 80 5.87 -16.54 -7.73
C ARG A 80 4.88 -15.43 -8.08
N VAL A 81 3.59 -15.68 -7.85
CA VAL A 81 2.57 -14.68 -8.12
C VAL A 81 2.76 -13.45 -7.23
N LEU A 82 2.92 -13.69 -5.94
CA LEU A 82 3.12 -12.59 -5.01
C LEU A 82 4.41 -11.84 -5.33
N ASN A 83 5.49 -12.57 -5.59
CA ASN A 83 6.77 -11.94 -5.87
C ASN A 83 6.71 -11.07 -7.13
N SER A 84 5.97 -11.51 -8.15
CA SER A 84 5.83 -10.73 -9.39
C SER A 84 5.18 -9.38 -9.11
N HIS A 85 4.07 -9.40 -8.36
CA HIS A 85 3.39 -8.15 -8.04
C HIS A 85 4.25 -7.26 -7.15
N MET A 86 4.93 -7.87 -6.19
CA MET A 86 5.78 -7.12 -5.27
C MET A 86 6.94 -6.47 -6.02
N ASN A 87 7.56 -7.18 -6.93
CA ASN A 87 8.69 -6.64 -7.69
C ASN A 87 8.25 -5.47 -8.57
N ARG A 88 7.08 -5.58 -9.20
CA ARG A 88 6.56 -4.48 -10.01
C ARG A 88 6.24 -3.27 -9.15
N LEU A 89 5.62 -3.52 -8.00
CA LEU A 89 5.30 -2.44 -7.08
C LEU A 89 6.56 -1.69 -6.65
N ARG A 90 7.56 -2.44 -6.22
CA ARG A 90 8.81 -1.83 -5.76
C ARG A 90 9.50 -1.06 -6.89
N GLY A 91 9.50 -1.61 -8.09
CA GLY A 91 10.08 -0.94 -9.22
C GLY A 91 9.41 0.39 -9.53
N LYS A 92 8.08 0.40 -9.45
CA LYS A 92 7.33 1.63 -9.70
C LYS A 92 7.56 2.67 -8.63
N LEU A 93 7.66 2.25 -7.38
CA LEU A 93 7.89 3.17 -6.27
C LEU A 93 9.28 3.78 -6.33
N ASN A 94 10.23 3.05 -6.89
CA ASN A 94 11.63 3.49 -6.89
C ASN A 94 12.10 4.10 -8.21
N VAL A 95 11.18 4.31 -9.15
CA VAL A 95 11.54 4.96 -10.40
C VAL A 95 12.02 6.38 -10.10
N ASP A 96 13.12 6.78 -10.73
CA ASP A 96 13.70 8.11 -10.52
C ASP A 96 14.19 8.36 -9.11
N ASN A 97 14.38 7.31 -8.35
CA ASN A 97 14.85 7.44 -6.97
C ASN A 97 16.37 7.40 -6.95
N SER A 98 16.98 8.54 -7.11
CA SER A 98 18.44 8.63 -7.10
C SER A 98 19.02 8.35 -5.72
N ASN A 99 18.20 8.45 -4.68
CA ASN A 99 18.64 8.18 -3.31
C ASN A 99 18.42 6.73 -2.91
N LYS A 100 17.86 5.93 -3.78
CA LYS A 100 17.64 4.52 -3.54
C LYS A 100 16.90 4.26 -2.23
N THR A 101 15.87 5.06 -1.98
CA THR A 101 15.04 4.87 -0.80
C THR A 101 14.18 3.63 -1.00
N ASP A 102 14.35 2.65 -0.16
CA ASP A 102 13.51 1.47 -0.21
C ASP A 102 12.31 1.67 0.70
N TYR A 103 11.11 1.66 0.11
CA TYR A 103 9.90 1.77 0.91
C TYR A 103 9.50 0.43 1.49
N ILE A 104 9.75 -0.65 0.75
CA ILE A 104 9.36 -1.99 1.17
C ILE A 104 10.61 -2.82 1.34
N GLN A 105 10.77 -3.38 2.53
CA GLN A 105 11.93 -4.18 2.86
C GLN A 105 11.58 -5.66 2.78
N THR A 106 12.45 -6.44 2.16
CA THR A 106 12.30 -7.89 2.13
C THR A 106 12.91 -8.46 3.40
N LEU A 107 12.14 -9.29 4.09
CA LEU A 107 12.63 -10.01 5.26
C LEU A 107 12.79 -11.46 4.87
N TRP A 108 14.03 -11.86 4.64
CA TRP A 108 14.33 -13.19 4.14
C TRP A 108 13.80 -14.26 5.08
N GLY A 109 13.03 -15.18 4.52
CA GLY A 109 12.43 -16.25 5.29
C GLY A 109 11.17 -15.86 6.04
N ILE A 110 10.76 -14.59 5.99
CA ILE A 110 9.59 -14.11 6.70
C ILE A 110 8.57 -13.52 5.72
N GLY A 111 8.94 -12.46 5.02
CA GLY A 111 8.03 -11.78 4.12
C GLY A 111 8.49 -10.36 3.84
N TYR A 112 7.60 -9.40 4.05
CA TYR A 112 7.85 -8.02 3.70
C TYR A 112 7.40 -7.07 4.79
N LYS A 113 7.99 -5.88 4.79
CA LYS A 113 7.70 -4.85 5.78
C LYS A 113 7.83 -3.48 5.13
N MET A 114 6.93 -2.56 5.49
CA MET A 114 7.04 -1.17 5.06
C MET A 114 7.97 -0.43 6.01
N GLU A 115 8.91 0.33 5.45
CA GLU A 115 9.75 1.19 6.27
C GLU A 115 8.92 2.30 6.88
N LYS A 116 9.31 2.71 8.07
CA LYS A 116 8.63 3.82 8.74
C LYS A 116 9.04 5.15 8.17
#